data_c3f34399faab18e1a5228213cfa42122
#
_entry.id   c3f34399faab18e1a5228213cfa42122
#
_cell.length_a   1.000
_cell.length_b   1.000
_cell.length_c   1.000
_cell.angle_alpha   90.00
_cell.angle_beta   90.00
_cell.angle_gamma   90.00
#
_symmetry.space_group_name_H-M   'P 1'
#
loop_
_entity.id
_entity.type
_entity.pdbx_description
1 polymer ?
#
loop_
_entity_poly.entity_id
_entity_poly.type
_entity_poly.pdbx_seq_one_letter_code
_entity_poly.pdbx_strand_id
1 'polypeptide(L)'
;MDRFVARENIDHYLRLLNSTGLGPEKRATVTKLLIEELDKLRGDLEQLEFAERRAAEGRDRLHHLRSRLDFTPKPHRAEAKRVVANVEATQHLLEDFYHQLRNKVNDHH
;
A
#
# COMPACT_ATOMS: atom_id res chain seq x y z
N MET A 1 2.78 3.43 -22.83
CA MET A 1 2.23 2.74 -21.65
C MET A 1 1.03 3.51 -21.11
N ASP A 2 -0.02 2.80 -20.77
CA ASP A 2 -1.23 3.44 -20.27
C ASP A 2 -1.15 3.64 -18.76
N ARG A 3 -0.91 4.87 -18.33
CA ARG A 3 -0.80 5.24 -16.91
C ARG A 3 -2.12 5.04 -16.17
N PHE A 4 -3.23 5.24 -16.87
CA PHE A 4 -4.56 5.03 -16.30
C PHE A 4 -4.75 3.56 -15.90
N VAL A 5 -4.35 2.63 -16.78
CA VAL A 5 -4.45 1.20 -16.49
C VAL A 5 -3.56 0.82 -15.31
N ALA A 6 -2.34 1.37 -15.24
CA ALA A 6 -1.44 1.10 -14.11
C ALA A 6 -2.06 1.56 -12.79
N ARG A 7 -2.66 2.76 -12.75
CA ARG A 7 -3.32 3.27 -11.55
C ARG A 7 -4.51 2.41 -11.13
N GLU A 8 -5.32 1.99 -12.12
CA GLU A 8 -6.46 1.10 -11.85
C GLU A 8 -6.00 -0.23 -11.28
N ASN A 9 -4.92 -0.79 -11.82
CA ASN A 9 -4.35 -2.04 -11.31
C ASN A 9 -3.82 -1.88 -9.90
N ILE A 10 -3.14 -0.78 -9.59
CA ILE A 10 -2.65 -0.48 -8.24
C ILE A 10 -3.83 -0.46 -7.27
N ASP A 11 -4.89 0.27 -7.60
CA ASP A 11 -6.07 0.36 -6.74
C ASP A 11 -6.73 -1.00 -6.54
N HIS A 12 -6.80 -1.81 -7.59
CA HIS A 12 -7.34 -3.16 -7.50
C HIS A 12 -6.52 -4.04 -6.56
N TYR A 13 -5.19 -4.03 -6.70
CA TYR A 13 -4.31 -4.82 -5.84
C TYR A 13 -4.34 -4.36 -4.40
N LEU A 14 -4.45 -3.05 -4.16
CA LEU A 14 -4.59 -2.53 -2.80
C LEU A 14 -5.89 -3.01 -2.16
N ARG A 15 -7.00 -3.05 -2.91
CA ARG A 15 -8.26 -3.58 -2.39
C ARG A 15 -8.13 -5.05 -2.01
N LEU A 16 -7.44 -5.85 -2.84
CA LEU A 16 -7.21 -7.25 -2.54
C LEU A 16 -6.35 -7.43 -1.28
N LEU A 17 -5.26 -6.66 -1.18
CA LEU A 17 -4.35 -6.75 -0.04
C LEU A 17 -5.01 -6.28 1.26
N ASN A 18 -5.98 -5.39 1.17
CA ASN A 18 -6.72 -4.90 2.33
C ASN A 18 -7.89 -5.80 2.72
N SER A 19 -8.20 -6.82 1.91
CA SER A 19 -9.26 -7.78 2.24
C SER A 19 -8.76 -8.79 3.28
N THR A 20 -9.68 -9.32 4.09
CA THR A 20 -9.33 -10.23 5.17
C THR A 20 -9.23 -11.68 4.76
N GLY A 21 -9.71 -12.03 3.56
CA GLY A 21 -9.79 -13.42 3.12
C GLY A 21 -8.62 -13.92 2.28
N LEU A 22 -7.57 -13.09 2.12
CA LEU A 22 -6.46 -13.44 1.23
C LEU A 22 -5.42 -14.29 1.95
N GLY A 23 -5.16 -15.50 1.45
CA GLY A 23 -4.16 -16.39 2.03
C GLY A 23 -2.73 -15.91 1.73
N PRO A 24 -1.72 -16.48 2.44
CA PRO A 24 -0.32 -16.02 2.31
C PRO A 24 0.23 -16.12 0.89
N GLU A 25 -0.08 -17.19 0.16
CA GLU A 25 0.43 -17.38 -1.19
C GLU A 25 -0.15 -16.36 -2.16
N LYS A 26 -1.47 -16.13 -2.09
CA LYS A 26 -2.13 -15.15 -2.92
C LYS A 26 -1.67 -13.73 -2.56
N ARG A 27 -1.46 -13.48 -1.28
CA ARG A 27 -0.94 -12.19 -0.81
C ARG A 27 0.43 -11.91 -1.40
N ALA A 28 1.32 -12.90 -1.41
CA ALA A 28 2.66 -12.75 -1.99
C ALA A 28 2.56 -12.45 -3.50
N THR A 29 1.68 -13.14 -4.21
CA THR A 29 1.46 -12.93 -5.64
C THR A 29 0.93 -11.52 -5.92
N VAL A 30 -0.08 -11.09 -5.17
CA VAL A 30 -0.68 -9.75 -5.36
C VAL A 30 0.34 -8.66 -5.01
N THR A 31 1.13 -8.86 -3.96
CA THR A 31 2.19 -7.91 -3.59
C THR A 31 3.21 -7.75 -4.72
N LYS A 32 3.62 -8.86 -5.35
CA LYS A 32 4.53 -8.82 -6.48
C LYS A 32 3.93 -8.03 -7.65
N LEU A 33 2.66 -8.28 -7.97
CA LEU A 33 1.97 -7.56 -9.03
C LEU A 33 1.86 -6.07 -8.71
N LEU A 34 1.60 -5.72 -7.45
CA LEU A 34 1.56 -4.33 -7.01
C LEU A 34 2.91 -3.65 -7.24
N ILE A 35 4.00 -4.30 -6.85
CA ILE A 35 5.35 -3.75 -7.03
C ILE A 35 5.62 -3.49 -8.51
N GLU A 36 5.25 -4.43 -9.39
CA GLU A 36 5.43 -4.27 -10.83
C GLU A 36 4.69 -3.04 -11.38
N GLU A 37 3.46 -2.82 -10.92
CA GLU A 37 2.69 -1.65 -11.37
C GLU A 37 3.23 -0.35 -10.80
N LEU A 38 3.68 -0.33 -9.54
CA LEU A 38 4.31 0.85 -8.94
C LEU A 38 5.60 1.20 -9.70
N ASP A 39 6.38 0.20 -10.09
CA ASP A 39 7.62 0.42 -10.85
C ASP A 39 7.36 1.09 -12.18
N LYS A 40 6.24 0.80 -12.84
CA LYS A 40 5.88 1.45 -14.10
C LYS A 40 5.66 2.95 -13.94
N LEU A 41 5.23 3.40 -12.77
CA LEU A 41 4.92 4.81 -12.50
C LEU A 41 6.02 5.54 -11.73
N ARG A 42 7.04 4.81 -11.27
CA ARG A 42 8.03 5.33 -10.32
C ARG A 42 8.82 6.54 -10.84
N GLY A 43 9.00 6.65 -12.14
CA GLY A 43 9.71 7.76 -12.74
C GLY A 43 8.81 8.90 -13.23
N ASP A 44 7.51 8.79 -13.03
CA ASP A 44 6.52 9.69 -13.61
C ASP A 44 6.05 10.71 -12.57
N LEU A 45 6.59 11.92 -12.65
CA LEU A 45 6.27 12.99 -11.69
C LEU A 45 4.80 13.39 -11.70
N GLU A 46 4.09 13.13 -12.79
CA GLU A 46 2.63 13.39 -12.85
C GLU A 46 1.85 12.51 -11.88
N GLN A 47 2.46 11.42 -11.40
CA GLN A 47 1.81 10.51 -10.47
C GLN A 47 2.05 10.88 -8.99
N LEU A 48 2.71 12.00 -8.71
CA LEU A 48 3.02 12.39 -7.32
C LEU A 48 1.76 12.56 -6.47
N GLU A 49 0.74 13.22 -7.01
CA GLU A 49 -0.52 13.42 -6.27
C GLU A 49 -1.21 12.08 -5.98
N PHE A 50 -1.22 11.17 -6.96
CA PHE A 50 -1.76 9.83 -6.78
C PHE A 50 -1.00 9.07 -5.68
N ALA A 51 0.34 9.11 -5.73
CA ALA A 51 1.19 8.45 -4.73
C ALA A 51 0.95 9.02 -3.33
N GLU A 52 0.89 10.33 -3.20
CA GLU A 52 0.63 11.00 -1.92
C GLU A 52 -0.71 10.59 -1.33
N ARG A 53 -1.76 10.58 -2.15
CA ARG A 53 -3.10 10.22 -1.70
C ARG A 53 -3.16 8.78 -1.23
N ARG A 54 -2.55 7.85 -1.96
CA ARG A 54 -2.55 6.44 -1.57
C ARG A 54 -1.75 6.20 -0.30
N ALA A 55 -0.60 6.88 -0.15
CA ALA A 55 0.19 6.79 1.08
C ALA A 55 -0.58 7.34 2.28
N ALA A 56 -1.28 8.47 2.12
CA ALA A 56 -2.09 9.07 3.18
C ALA A 56 -3.24 8.17 3.60
N GLU A 57 -3.96 7.59 2.65
CA GLU A 57 -5.06 6.65 2.93
C GLU A 57 -4.54 5.42 3.68
N GLY A 58 -3.37 4.92 3.29
CA GLY A 58 -2.75 3.78 3.97
C GLY A 58 -2.34 4.10 5.39
N ARG A 59 -1.80 5.30 5.64
CA ARG A 59 -1.45 5.72 7.00
C ARG A 59 -2.69 5.77 7.90
N ASP A 60 -3.79 6.30 7.39
CA ASP A 60 -5.05 6.36 8.14
C ASP A 60 -5.57 4.96 8.46
N ARG A 61 -5.56 4.07 7.48
CA ARG A 61 -5.98 2.68 7.67
C ARG A 61 -5.13 1.98 8.74
N LEU A 62 -3.81 2.15 8.65
CA LEU A 62 -2.90 1.53 9.61
C LEU A 62 -3.11 2.08 11.02
N HIS A 63 -3.33 3.39 11.15
CA HIS A 63 -3.64 4.02 12.42
C HIS A 63 -4.91 3.41 13.06
N HIS A 64 -5.97 3.27 12.29
CA HIS A 64 -7.22 2.67 12.76
C HIS A 64 -7.02 1.22 13.19
N LEU A 65 -6.28 0.44 12.41
CA LEU A 65 -6.04 -0.97 12.75
C LEU A 65 -5.24 -1.11 14.04
N ARG A 66 -4.23 -0.27 14.24
CA ARG A 66 -3.43 -0.27 15.47
C ARG A 66 -4.29 0.13 16.68
N SER A 67 -5.15 1.12 16.54
CA SER A 67 -6.06 1.54 17.61
C SER A 67 -7.02 0.42 17.98
N ARG A 68 -7.55 -0.30 16.98
CA ARG A 68 -8.46 -1.42 17.24
C ARG A 68 -7.77 -2.60 17.90
N LEU A 69 -6.47 -2.77 17.63
CA LEU A 69 -5.70 -3.87 18.23
C LEU A 69 -5.70 -3.79 19.75
N ASP A 70 -5.64 -2.58 20.32
CA ASP A 70 -5.64 -2.37 21.78
C ASP A 70 -6.93 -2.85 22.43
N PHE A 71 -8.02 -2.90 21.69
CA PHE A 71 -9.33 -3.31 22.18
C PHE A 71 -9.72 -4.73 21.73
N THR A 72 -8.82 -5.43 21.05
CA THR A 72 -9.11 -6.77 20.52
C THR A 72 -8.95 -7.81 21.64
N PRO A 73 -9.97 -8.67 21.88
CA PRO A 73 -9.86 -9.75 22.86
C PRO A 73 -8.70 -10.70 22.55
N LYS A 74 -8.11 -11.29 23.58
CA LYS A 74 -6.97 -12.21 23.44
C LYS A 74 -7.16 -13.29 22.39
N PRO A 75 -8.32 -13.97 22.29
CA PRO A 75 -8.48 -15.04 21.28
C PRO A 75 -8.27 -14.59 19.84
N HIS A 76 -8.47 -13.30 19.57
CA HIS A 76 -8.37 -12.75 18.21
C HIS A 76 -7.16 -11.85 18.00
N ARG A 77 -6.35 -11.65 19.05
CA ARG A 77 -5.24 -10.68 18.99
C ARG A 77 -4.15 -11.10 18.04
N ALA A 78 -3.81 -12.40 17.99
CA ALA A 78 -2.76 -12.88 17.09
C ALA A 78 -3.12 -12.66 15.63
N GLU A 79 -4.38 -12.89 15.25
CA GLU A 79 -4.87 -12.63 13.91
C GLU A 79 -4.86 -11.13 13.60
N ALA A 80 -5.32 -10.31 14.54
CA ALA A 80 -5.33 -8.86 14.38
C ALA A 80 -3.90 -8.32 14.19
N LYS A 81 -2.93 -8.83 14.93
CA LYS A 81 -1.52 -8.46 14.77
C LYS A 81 -0.99 -8.82 13.39
N ARG A 82 -1.42 -9.98 12.85
CA ARG A 82 -1.02 -10.41 11.52
C ARG A 82 -1.57 -9.46 10.45
N VAL A 83 -2.82 -9.03 10.60
CA VAL A 83 -3.44 -8.06 9.68
C VAL A 83 -2.66 -6.74 9.71
N VAL A 84 -2.33 -6.24 10.91
CA VAL A 84 -1.54 -5.02 11.07
C VAL A 84 -0.19 -5.17 10.37
N ALA A 85 0.51 -6.27 10.58
CA ALA A 85 1.81 -6.51 9.95
C ALA A 85 1.72 -6.53 8.42
N ASN A 86 0.66 -7.14 7.87
CA ASN A 86 0.43 -7.18 6.43
C ASN A 86 0.17 -5.79 5.86
N VAL A 87 -0.63 -4.99 6.55
CA VAL A 87 -0.92 -3.61 6.12
C VAL A 87 0.32 -2.74 6.24
N GLU A 88 1.14 -2.94 7.28
CA GLU A 88 2.42 -2.24 7.40
C GLU A 88 3.34 -2.52 6.22
N ALA A 89 3.45 -3.78 5.80
CA ALA A 89 4.28 -4.16 4.66
C ALA A 89 3.82 -3.46 3.38
N THR A 90 2.52 -3.44 3.13
CA THR A 90 1.94 -2.73 1.97
C THR A 90 2.20 -1.23 2.08
N GLN A 91 2.06 -0.67 3.28
CA GLN A 91 2.29 0.77 3.51
C GLN A 91 3.73 1.17 3.22
N HIS A 92 4.70 0.33 3.57
CA HIS A 92 6.10 0.59 3.23
C HIS A 92 6.30 0.74 1.72
N LEU A 93 5.65 -0.08 0.92
CA LEU A 93 5.72 0.02 -0.54
C LEU A 93 5.17 1.35 -1.03
N LEU A 94 4.03 1.78 -0.50
CA LEU A 94 3.38 3.04 -0.89
C LEU A 94 4.21 4.24 -0.46
N GLU A 95 4.75 4.22 0.77
CA GLU A 95 5.59 5.32 1.25
C GLU A 95 6.87 5.43 0.42
N ASP A 96 7.49 4.30 0.09
CA ASP A 96 8.70 4.27 -0.73
C ASP A 96 8.44 4.85 -2.11
N PHE A 97 7.34 4.43 -2.74
CA PHE A 97 6.90 4.96 -4.03
C PHE A 97 6.70 6.47 -3.97
N TYR A 98 5.96 6.95 -2.97
CA TYR A 98 5.68 8.36 -2.78
C TYR A 98 6.98 9.16 -2.57
N HIS A 99 7.87 8.67 -1.68
CA HIS A 99 9.12 9.38 -1.38
C HIS A 99 10.06 9.45 -2.57
N GLN A 100 10.10 8.41 -3.40
CA GLN A 100 10.92 8.43 -4.61
C GLN A 100 10.43 9.48 -5.60
N LEU A 101 9.11 9.58 -5.80
CA LEU A 101 8.56 10.61 -6.68
C LEU A 101 8.79 12.02 -6.12
N ARG A 102 8.57 12.19 -4.82
CA ARG A 102 8.77 13.48 -4.15
C ARG A 102 10.21 13.93 -4.22
N ASN A 103 11.17 13.02 -4.01
CA ASN A 103 12.59 13.33 -4.08
C ASN A 103 12.98 13.76 -5.49
N LYS A 104 12.43 13.13 -6.52
CA LYS A 104 12.68 13.54 -7.91
C LYS A 104 12.18 14.96 -8.19
N VAL A 105 11.01 15.31 -7.66
CA VAL A 105 10.48 16.68 -7.81
C VAL A 105 11.43 17.66 -7.14
N ASN A 106 11.89 17.36 -5.93
CA ASN A 106 12.80 18.23 -5.19
C ASN A 106 14.16 18.37 -5.89
N ASP A 107 14.65 17.32 -6.55
CA ASP A 107 15.92 17.33 -7.26
C ASP A 107 15.88 18.16 -8.54
N HIS A 108 14.68 18.46 -9.05
CA HIS A 108 14.51 19.28 -10.26
C HIS A 108 14.37 20.76 -9.95
N HIS A 109 14.46 21.14 -8.70
CA HIS A 109 14.49 22.53 -8.27
C HIS A 109 15.91 22.96 -7.97
#